data_f21dd45d08596eb0b741e43b5b62f101
#
_entry.id   f21dd45d08596eb0b741e43b5b62f101
#
_cell.length_a   1.000
_cell.length_b   1.000
_cell.length_c   1.000
_cell.angle_alpha   90.00
_cell.angle_beta   90.00
_cell.angle_gamma   90.00
#
_symmetry.space_group_name_H-M   'P 1'
#
loop_
_entity.id
_entity.type
_entity.pdbx_description
1 polymer ?
#
loop_
_entity_poly.entity_id
_entity_poly.type
_entity_poly.pdbx_seq_one_letter_code
_entity_poly.pdbx_strand_id
1 'polypeptide(L)'
;VTSKTTFLSNMSHDIRTPMNAILGFTTLLARDSDNPAKVREYTKKITSSGQHLLSLINDVLDVSKIESGKVVLTMGEFTLSDLVASVDAIIRPMARAKEQSFDVTVSDIKHEYLVGDETRINQILINLLSNAVKYTPKGGNIWFRIIGLPSRSNQYEHIRIEVEDDGYGMTP
;
A
#
# COMPACT_ATOMS: atom_id res chain seq x y z
N VAL A 1 -7.87 24.81 10.36
CA VAL A 1 -7.17 24.53 11.63
C VAL A 1 -7.54 23.15 12.16
N THR A 2 -8.77 22.69 12.01
CA THR A 2 -9.27 21.40 12.55
C THR A 2 -8.68 20.15 11.87
N SER A 3 -8.47 20.17 10.55
CA SER A 3 -7.99 19.00 9.80
C SER A 3 -6.54 18.59 10.15
N LYS A 4 -5.64 19.55 10.29
CA LYS A 4 -4.22 19.30 10.56
C LYS A 4 -3.98 18.78 11.99
N THR A 5 -4.70 19.31 12.95
CA THR A 5 -4.63 18.86 14.36
C THR A 5 -5.19 17.45 14.53
N THR A 6 -6.29 17.14 13.84
CA THR A 6 -6.88 15.80 13.85
C THR A 6 -5.94 14.78 13.19
N PHE A 7 -5.30 15.14 12.06
CA PHE A 7 -4.30 14.30 11.40
C PHE A 7 -3.13 13.96 12.34
N LEU A 8 -2.52 14.97 12.97
CA LEU A 8 -1.39 14.75 13.89
C LEU A 8 -1.79 13.93 15.12
N SER A 9 -2.99 14.13 15.65
CA SER A 9 -3.51 13.34 16.77
C SER A 9 -3.69 11.88 16.40
N ASN A 10 -4.29 11.60 15.24
CA ASN A 10 -4.48 10.24 14.73
C ASN A 10 -3.14 9.57 14.44
N MET A 11 -2.18 10.28 13.84
CA MET A 11 -0.84 9.77 13.59
C MET A 11 -0.10 9.43 14.87
N SER A 12 -0.22 10.27 15.90
CA SER A 12 0.38 9.99 17.23
C SER A 12 -0.17 8.69 17.84
N HIS A 13 -1.48 8.47 17.72
CA HIS A 13 -2.12 7.23 18.18
C HIS A 13 -1.65 6.02 17.37
N ASP A 14 -1.62 6.15 16.03
CA ASP A 14 -1.27 5.06 15.12
C ASP A 14 0.21 4.66 15.23
N ILE A 15 1.10 5.60 15.55
CA ILE A 15 2.51 5.34 15.86
C ILE A 15 2.67 4.65 17.22
N ARG A 16 1.88 5.04 18.22
CA ARG A 16 1.97 4.49 19.58
C ARG A 16 1.63 3.00 19.62
N THR A 17 0.67 2.53 18.84
CA THR A 17 0.21 1.14 18.84
C THR A 17 1.33 0.16 18.47
N PRO A 18 2.03 0.26 17.33
CA PRO A 18 3.14 -0.63 17.02
C PRO A 18 4.34 -0.45 17.95
N MET A 19 4.59 0.77 18.47
CA MET A 19 5.64 0.98 19.47
C MET A 19 5.37 0.20 20.76
N ASN A 20 4.16 0.27 21.28
CA ASN A 20 3.76 -0.47 22.48
C ASN A 20 3.81 -1.97 22.26
N ALA A 21 3.47 -2.45 21.06
CA ALA A 21 3.61 -3.86 20.69
C ALA A 21 5.07 -4.31 20.71
N ILE A 22 5.99 -3.52 20.15
CA ILE A 22 7.44 -3.81 20.17
C ILE A 22 7.93 -3.90 21.60
N LEU A 23 7.62 -2.91 22.46
CA LEU A 23 8.03 -2.89 23.85
C LEU A 23 7.45 -4.07 24.63
N GLY A 24 6.17 -4.37 24.45
CA GLY A 24 5.51 -5.49 25.11
C GLY A 24 6.11 -6.84 24.73
N PHE A 25 6.33 -7.10 23.42
CA PHE A 25 6.95 -8.35 22.97
C PHE A 25 8.43 -8.45 23.34
N THR A 26 9.16 -7.34 23.44
CA THR A 26 10.53 -7.32 23.94
C THR A 26 10.58 -7.73 25.41
N THR A 27 9.65 -7.25 26.24
CA THR A 27 9.53 -7.66 27.65
C THR A 27 9.21 -9.16 27.78
N LEU A 28 8.26 -9.66 26.95
CA LEU A 28 7.92 -11.09 26.92
C LEU A 28 9.10 -11.96 26.45
N LEU A 29 9.86 -11.47 25.47
CA LEU A 29 11.05 -12.14 24.95
C LEU A 29 12.10 -12.33 26.05
N ALA A 30 12.34 -11.29 26.86
CA ALA A 30 13.27 -11.35 27.99
C ALA A 30 12.81 -12.36 29.05
N ARG A 31 11.51 -12.44 29.33
CA ARG A 31 10.93 -13.36 30.29
C ARG A 31 10.98 -14.83 29.85
N ASP A 32 10.65 -15.07 28.57
CA ASP A 32 10.48 -16.42 27.99
C ASP A 32 11.70 -16.83 27.14
N SER A 33 12.89 -16.27 27.44
CA SER A 33 14.13 -16.47 26.65
C SER A 33 14.56 -17.92 26.50
N ASP A 34 14.20 -18.78 27.45
CA ASP A 34 14.53 -20.20 27.43
C ASP A 34 13.57 -21.06 26.57
N ASN A 35 12.54 -20.43 25.97
CA ASN A 35 11.58 -21.11 25.12
C ASN A 35 11.75 -20.70 23.64
N PRO A 36 12.44 -21.50 22.81
CA PRO A 36 12.75 -21.15 21.43
C PRO A 36 11.53 -20.88 20.54
N ALA A 37 10.41 -21.55 20.81
CA ALA A 37 9.17 -21.35 20.06
C ALA A 37 8.57 -19.96 20.32
N LYS A 38 8.51 -19.55 21.59
CA LYS A 38 8.04 -18.20 21.99
C LYS A 38 9.00 -17.11 21.51
N VAL A 39 10.32 -17.35 21.60
CA VAL A 39 11.34 -16.44 21.08
C VAL A 39 11.09 -16.16 19.61
N ARG A 40 10.89 -17.19 18.79
CA ARG A 40 10.60 -17.04 17.36
C ARG A 40 9.28 -16.28 17.11
N GLU A 41 8.24 -16.58 17.87
CA GLU A 41 6.95 -15.90 17.76
C GLU A 41 7.07 -14.41 18.07
N TYR A 42 7.66 -14.06 19.21
CA TYR A 42 7.81 -12.66 19.62
C TYR A 42 8.72 -11.88 18.69
N THR A 43 9.80 -12.49 18.20
CA THR A 43 10.68 -11.87 17.20
C THR A 43 9.92 -11.53 15.92
N LYS A 44 9.08 -12.44 15.41
CA LYS A 44 8.23 -12.15 14.24
C LYS A 44 7.28 -10.98 14.48
N LYS A 45 6.67 -10.92 15.66
CA LYS A 45 5.74 -9.84 16.03
C LYS A 45 6.45 -8.50 16.18
N ILE A 46 7.64 -8.48 16.76
CA ILE A 46 8.49 -7.29 16.86
C ILE A 46 8.88 -6.80 15.46
N THR A 47 9.34 -7.68 14.59
CA THR A 47 9.71 -7.34 13.21
C THR A 47 8.52 -6.77 12.44
N SER A 48 7.37 -7.41 12.50
CA SER A 48 6.15 -6.96 11.83
C SER A 48 5.69 -5.58 12.35
N SER A 49 5.73 -5.37 13.66
CA SER A 49 5.37 -4.08 14.26
C SER A 49 6.38 -2.98 13.90
N GLY A 50 7.66 -3.31 13.82
CA GLY A 50 8.71 -2.39 13.37
C GLY A 50 8.54 -1.98 11.91
N GLN A 51 8.23 -2.93 11.04
CA GLN A 51 7.94 -2.64 9.62
C GLN A 51 6.70 -1.77 9.46
N HIS A 52 5.64 -2.03 10.23
CA HIS A 52 4.45 -1.20 10.24
C HIS A 52 4.74 0.22 10.72
N LEU A 53 5.52 0.38 11.80
CA LEU A 53 5.94 1.68 12.31
C LEU A 53 6.74 2.46 11.27
N LEU A 54 7.67 1.80 10.57
CA LEU A 54 8.47 2.43 9.54
C LEU A 54 7.61 2.91 8.36
N SER A 55 6.60 2.12 7.97
CA SER A 55 5.62 2.52 6.95
C SER A 55 4.87 3.79 7.37
N LEU A 56 4.37 3.86 8.60
CA LEU A 56 3.66 5.04 9.11
C LEU A 56 4.55 6.28 9.14
N ILE A 57 5.82 6.15 9.52
CA ILE A 57 6.78 7.27 9.50
C ILE A 57 6.98 7.77 8.07
N ASN A 58 7.15 6.86 7.10
CA ASN A 58 7.30 7.23 5.70
C ASN A 58 6.06 7.95 5.16
N ASP A 59 4.86 7.49 5.51
CA ASP A 59 3.60 8.14 5.13
C ASP A 59 3.51 9.58 5.66
N VAL A 60 3.91 9.81 6.93
CA VAL A 60 3.97 11.16 7.53
C VAL A 60 4.98 12.05 6.80
N LEU A 61 6.15 11.51 6.46
CA LEU A 61 7.17 12.25 5.72
C LEU A 61 6.71 12.60 4.30
N ASP A 62 6.01 11.68 3.62
CA ASP A 62 5.44 11.93 2.29
C ASP A 62 4.37 13.01 2.34
N VAL A 63 3.44 12.97 3.30
CA VAL A 63 2.45 14.04 3.51
C VAL A 63 3.13 15.39 3.75
N SER A 64 4.17 15.43 4.60
CA SER A 64 4.93 16.66 4.87
C SER A 64 5.60 17.23 3.62
N LYS A 65 6.17 16.36 2.75
CA LYS A 65 6.77 16.78 1.47
C LYS A 65 5.71 17.32 0.51
N ILE A 66 4.54 16.67 0.43
CA ILE A 66 3.42 17.12 -0.41
C ILE A 66 2.94 18.49 0.05
N GLU A 67 2.67 18.67 1.36
CA GLU A 67 2.20 19.94 1.93
C GLU A 67 3.20 21.10 1.71
N SER A 68 4.49 20.80 1.77
CA SER A 68 5.55 21.80 1.55
C SER A 68 5.84 22.09 0.06
N GLY A 69 5.17 21.40 -0.86
CA GLY A 69 5.44 21.52 -2.31
C GLY A 69 6.84 21.03 -2.73
N LYS A 70 7.50 20.23 -1.90
CA LYS A 70 8.86 19.75 -2.12
C LYS A 70 8.93 18.36 -2.77
N VAL A 71 7.81 17.88 -3.29
CA VAL A 71 7.81 16.60 -4.03
C VAL A 71 8.53 16.81 -5.35
N VAL A 72 9.64 16.14 -5.54
CA VAL A 72 10.35 16.04 -6.82
C VAL A 72 10.00 14.70 -7.43
N LEU A 73 9.47 14.71 -8.65
CA LEU A 73 9.21 13.51 -9.42
C LEU A 73 10.48 13.04 -10.13
N THR A 74 10.78 11.78 -10.04
CA THR A 74 11.89 11.13 -10.76
C THR A 74 11.32 10.49 -12.02
N MET A 75 11.34 11.26 -13.12
CA MET A 75 10.82 10.79 -14.40
C MET A 75 11.77 9.79 -15.04
N GLY A 76 11.26 8.65 -15.45
CA GLY A 76 11.99 7.59 -16.12
C GLY A 76 11.09 6.87 -17.13
N GLU A 77 11.71 6.09 -18.02
CA GLU A 77 11.00 5.22 -18.95
C GLU A 77 10.66 3.89 -18.24
N PHE A 78 9.44 3.41 -18.43
CA PHE A 78 8.98 2.12 -17.92
C PHE A 78 7.93 1.52 -18.86
N THR A 79 7.68 0.23 -18.75
CA THR A 79 6.58 -0.41 -19.47
C THR A 79 5.38 -0.59 -18.56
N LEU A 80 4.18 -0.45 -19.12
CA LEU A 80 2.96 -0.69 -18.37
C LEU A 80 2.86 -2.13 -17.89
N SER A 81 3.30 -3.09 -18.68
CA SER A 81 3.34 -4.51 -18.31
C SER A 81 4.25 -4.78 -17.11
N ASP A 82 5.43 -4.16 -17.03
CA ASP A 82 6.33 -4.33 -15.88
C ASP A 82 5.73 -3.72 -14.61
N LEU A 83 5.10 -2.55 -14.72
CA LEU A 83 4.39 -1.92 -13.61
C LEU A 83 3.27 -2.84 -13.08
N VAL A 84 2.43 -3.37 -13.97
CA VAL A 84 1.34 -4.28 -13.62
C VAL A 84 1.86 -5.57 -13.00
N ALA A 85 2.92 -6.16 -13.56
CA ALA A 85 3.55 -7.37 -13.04
C ALA A 85 4.12 -7.15 -11.64
N SER A 86 4.75 -6.00 -11.40
CA SER A 86 5.29 -5.62 -10.09
C SER A 86 4.18 -5.51 -9.04
N VAL A 87 3.08 -4.85 -9.37
CA VAL A 87 1.90 -4.73 -8.48
C VAL A 87 1.27 -6.10 -8.22
N ASP A 88 1.08 -6.91 -9.25
CA ASP A 88 0.49 -8.26 -9.15
C ASP A 88 1.33 -9.17 -8.24
N ALA A 89 2.65 -9.13 -8.38
CA ALA A 89 3.58 -9.91 -7.58
C ALA A 89 3.48 -9.63 -6.07
N ILE A 90 3.09 -8.41 -5.69
CA ILE A 90 2.90 -8.00 -4.28
C ILE A 90 1.49 -8.31 -3.80
N ILE A 91 0.47 -7.98 -4.57
CA ILE A 91 -0.93 -8.04 -4.15
C ILE A 91 -1.50 -9.46 -4.21
N ARG A 92 -1.19 -10.22 -5.24
CA ARG A 92 -1.74 -11.57 -5.43
C ARG A 92 -1.45 -12.52 -4.27
N PRO A 93 -0.23 -12.59 -3.69
CA PRO A 93 0.01 -13.39 -2.48
C PRO A 93 -0.83 -12.94 -1.28
N MET A 94 -1.03 -11.62 -1.11
CA MET A 94 -1.85 -11.07 -0.03
C MET A 94 -3.32 -11.48 -0.17
N ALA A 95 -3.88 -11.39 -1.37
CA ALA A 95 -5.24 -11.80 -1.69
C ALA A 95 -5.41 -13.32 -1.49
N ARG A 96 -4.47 -14.12 -1.98
CA ARG A 96 -4.46 -15.58 -1.79
C ARG A 96 -4.45 -15.99 -0.32
N ALA A 97 -3.67 -15.31 0.52
CA ALA A 97 -3.63 -15.59 1.96
C ALA A 97 -4.99 -15.40 2.65
N LYS A 98 -5.87 -14.56 2.08
CA LYS A 98 -7.25 -14.34 2.51
C LYS A 98 -8.29 -15.10 1.67
N GLU A 99 -7.84 -15.99 0.78
CA GLU A 99 -8.70 -16.72 -0.16
C GLU A 99 -9.61 -15.82 -0.99
N GLN A 100 -9.12 -14.60 -1.31
CA GLN A 100 -9.83 -13.63 -2.14
C GLN A 100 -9.53 -13.87 -3.63
N SER A 101 -10.51 -13.57 -4.50
CA SER A 101 -10.30 -13.48 -5.94
C SER A 101 -9.67 -12.12 -6.26
N PHE A 102 -8.62 -12.11 -7.08
CA PHE A 102 -7.96 -10.91 -7.55
C PHE A 102 -7.81 -10.96 -9.06
N ASP A 103 -8.61 -10.14 -9.75
CA ASP A 103 -8.65 -10.05 -11.20
C ASP A 103 -7.99 -8.77 -11.70
N VAL A 104 -7.09 -8.91 -12.66
CA VAL A 104 -6.37 -7.79 -13.29
C VAL A 104 -6.73 -7.74 -14.76
N THR A 105 -7.19 -6.59 -15.23
CA THR A 105 -7.50 -6.36 -16.65
C THR A 105 -6.83 -5.09 -17.16
N VAL A 106 -6.29 -5.17 -18.36
CA VAL A 106 -5.70 -4.04 -19.10
C VAL A 106 -6.36 -3.97 -20.46
N SER A 107 -6.90 -2.81 -20.83
CA SER A 107 -7.61 -2.63 -22.10
C SER A 107 -7.34 -1.26 -22.72
N ASP A 108 -7.45 -1.20 -24.04
CA ASP A 108 -7.42 0.03 -24.86
C ASP A 108 -6.14 0.87 -24.71
N ILE A 109 -5.04 0.27 -24.28
CA ILE A 109 -3.73 0.92 -24.17
C ILE A 109 -3.11 1.04 -25.55
N LYS A 110 -2.71 2.25 -25.94
CA LYS A 110 -2.07 2.54 -27.23
C LYS A 110 -0.55 2.43 -27.16
N HIS A 111 0.02 2.82 -26.04
CA HIS A 111 1.46 2.88 -25.86
C HIS A 111 1.87 2.05 -24.65
N GLU A 112 2.71 1.05 -24.88
CA GLU A 112 3.27 0.18 -23.84
C GLU A 112 4.38 0.88 -23.05
N TYR A 113 5.17 1.72 -23.74
CA TYR A 113 6.28 2.48 -23.15
C TYR A 113 5.79 3.84 -22.71
N LEU A 114 5.98 4.13 -21.43
CA LEU A 114 5.54 5.34 -20.77
C LEU A 114 6.73 6.07 -20.12
N VAL A 115 6.58 7.36 -19.91
CA VAL A 115 7.53 8.18 -19.14
C VAL A 115 6.81 8.75 -17.93
N GLY A 116 7.33 8.47 -16.76
CA GLY A 116 6.74 8.91 -15.50
C GLY A 116 7.58 8.51 -14.30
N ASP A 117 7.08 8.79 -13.11
CA ASP A 117 7.67 8.30 -11.86
C ASP A 117 7.03 6.94 -11.51
N GLU A 118 7.62 5.86 -12.04
CA GLU A 118 7.15 4.50 -11.84
C GLU A 118 7.05 4.14 -10.35
N THR A 119 8.03 4.54 -9.56
CA THR A 119 8.07 4.25 -8.12
C THR A 119 6.89 4.86 -7.38
N ARG A 120 6.54 6.10 -7.70
CA ARG A 120 5.39 6.79 -7.09
C ARG A 120 4.06 6.22 -7.56
N ILE A 121 3.95 5.89 -8.84
CA ILE A 121 2.75 5.24 -9.38
C ILE A 121 2.57 3.88 -8.70
N ASN A 122 3.63 3.08 -8.61
CA ASN A 122 3.61 1.78 -7.93
C ASN A 122 3.18 1.92 -6.46
N GLN A 123 3.71 2.89 -5.73
CA GLN A 123 3.34 3.18 -4.35
C GLN A 123 1.84 3.49 -4.20
N ILE A 124 1.28 4.31 -5.09
CA ILE A 124 -0.16 4.63 -5.09
C ILE A 124 -0.99 3.37 -5.31
N LEU A 125 -0.64 2.56 -6.31
CA LEU A 125 -1.37 1.34 -6.66
C LEU A 125 -1.32 0.30 -5.53
N ILE A 126 -0.16 0.09 -4.94
CA ILE A 126 0.01 -0.82 -3.80
C ILE A 126 -0.81 -0.33 -2.60
N ASN A 127 -0.84 0.96 -2.30
CA ASN A 127 -1.64 1.51 -1.21
C ASN A 127 -3.13 1.27 -1.42
N LEU A 128 -3.66 1.53 -2.61
CA LEU A 128 -5.07 1.32 -2.94
C LEU A 128 -5.44 -0.16 -2.88
N LEU A 129 -4.66 -1.02 -3.51
CA LEU A 129 -4.93 -2.46 -3.60
C LEU A 129 -4.73 -3.17 -2.27
N SER A 130 -3.73 -2.80 -1.48
CA SER A 130 -3.56 -3.36 -0.13
C SER A 130 -4.72 -2.98 0.80
N ASN A 131 -5.27 -1.79 0.65
CA ASN A 131 -6.51 -1.39 1.34
C ASN A 131 -7.70 -2.25 0.89
N ALA A 132 -7.86 -2.48 -0.42
CA ALA A 132 -8.89 -3.37 -0.94
C ALA A 132 -8.78 -4.77 -0.35
N VAL A 133 -7.57 -5.36 -0.32
CA VAL A 133 -7.33 -6.67 0.33
C VAL A 133 -7.67 -6.63 1.82
N LYS A 134 -7.29 -5.56 2.51
CA LYS A 134 -7.52 -5.42 3.96
C LYS A 134 -9.01 -5.38 4.31
N TYR A 135 -9.81 -4.61 3.57
CA TYR A 135 -11.22 -4.36 3.87
C TYR A 135 -12.20 -5.30 3.16
N THR A 136 -11.72 -6.13 2.27
CA THR A 136 -12.50 -7.22 1.69
C THR A 136 -12.42 -8.45 2.60
N PRO A 137 -13.57 -9.10 2.93
CA PRO A 137 -13.57 -10.30 3.74
C PRO A 137 -12.93 -11.49 3.01
N LYS A 138 -12.63 -12.55 3.77
CA LYS A 138 -12.20 -13.82 3.23
C LYS A 138 -13.19 -14.33 2.19
N GLY A 139 -12.69 -14.74 1.03
CA GLY A 139 -13.51 -15.23 -0.08
C GLY A 139 -14.14 -14.14 -0.96
N GLY A 140 -13.90 -12.85 -0.64
CA GLY A 140 -14.40 -11.74 -1.45
C GLY A 140 -13.61 -11.52 -2.73
N ASN A 141 -14.01 -10.49 -3.49
CA ASN A 141 -13.47 -10.21 -4.82
C ASN A 141 -12.87 -8.82 -4.90
N ILE A 142 -11.77 -8.71 -5.65
CA ILE A 142 -11.08 -7.46 -5.93
C ILE A 142 -10.78 -7.40 -7.43
N TRP A 143 -11.11 -6.28 -8.05
CA TRP A 143 -10.86 -6.02 -9.46
C TRP A 143 -9.92 -4.83 -9.60
N PHE A 144 -8.87 -5.04 -10.39
CA PHE A 144 -7.91 -4.01 -10.77
C PHE A 144 -7.94 -3.84 -12.27
N ARG A 145 -8.42 -2.68 -12.74
CA ARG A 145 -8.60 -2.39 -14.15
C ARG A 145 -7.75 -1.19 -14.55
N ILE A 146 -7.06 -1.34 -15.67
CA ILE A 146 -6.31 -0.25 -16.32
C ILE A 146 -6.87 -0.09 -17.72
N ILE A 147 -7.38 1.10 -18.01
CA ILE A 147 -8.14 1.38 -19.22
C ILE A 147 -7.53 2.59 -19.92
N GLY A 148 -7.08 2.42 -21.16
CA GLY A 148 -6.69 3.54 -22.01
C GLY A 148 -7.89 4.37 -22.41
N LEU A 149 -7.82 5.68 -22.23
CA LEU A 149 -8.87 6.61 -22.62
C LEU A 149 -8.49 7.35 -23.92
N PRO A 150 -9.48 7.78 -24.71
CA PRO A 150 -9.21 8.61 -25.87
C PRO A 150 -8.42 9.87 -25.48
N SER A 151 -7.29 10.08 -26.13
CA SER A 151 -6.48 11.28 -25.98
C SER A 151 -6.44 12.06 -27.29
N ARG A 152 -6.55 13.38 -27.19
CA ARG A 152 -6.35 14.29 -28.33
C ARG A 152 -4.87 14.61 -28.57
N SER A 153 -4.02 14.23 -27.63
CA SER A 153 -2.57 14.45 -27.69
C SER A 153 -1.84 13.15 -28.03
N ASN A 154 -0.86 13.22 -28.91
CA ASN A 154 0.06 12.12 -29.16
C ASN A 154 1.25 12.10 -28.20
N GLN A 155 1.31 13.07 -27.26
CA GLN A 155 2.39 13.19 -26.28
C GLN A 155 2.03 12.60 -24.91
N TYR A 156 0.74 12.40 -24.65
CA TYR A 156 0.25 11.93 -23.35
C TYR A 156 -0.72 10.76 -23.54
N GLU A 157 -0.51 9.71 -22.76
CA GLU A 157 -1.48 8.63 -22.62
C GLU A 157 -2.43 9.00 -21.48
N HIS A 158 -3.74 8.92 -21.74
CA HIS A 158 -4.76 9.07 -20.70
C HIS A 158 -5.16 7.69 -20.22
N ILE A 159 -4.84 7.38 -18.99
CA ILE A 159 -5.11 6.07 -18.39
C ILE A 159 -6.06 6.25 -17.21
N ARG A 160 -7.15 5.48 -17.21
CA ARG A 160 -8.01 5.31 -16.05
C ARG A 160 -7.59 4.06 -15.30
N ILE A 161 -7.42 4.21 -14.01
CA ILE A 161 -7.14 3.10 -13.09
C ILE A 161 -8.33 2.96 -12.17
N GLU A 162 -8.88 1.75 -12.09
CA GLU A 162 -10.02 1.43 -11.24
C GLU A 162 -9.62 0.29 -10.29
N VAL A 163 -9.88 0.49 -9.01
CA VAL A 163 -9.80 -0.55 -7.98
C VAL A 163 -11.20 -0.68 -7.40
N GLU A 164 -11.79 -1.85 -7.54
CA GLU A 164 -13.11 -2.18 -7.03
C GLU A 164 -13.00 -3.40 -6.10
N ASP A 165 -13.71 -3.37 -5.01
CA ASP A 165 -13.84 -4.48 -4.08
C ASP A 165 -15.29 -4.64 -3.62
N ASP A 166 -15.65 -5.85 -3.21
CA ASP A 166 -16.94 -6.16 -2.61
C ASP A 166 -16.87 -6.23 -1.06
N GLY A 167 -15.99 -5.40 -0.49
CA GLY A 167 -15.77 -5.31 0.93
C GLY A 167 -16.88 -4.63 1.73
N TYR A 168 -16.56 -4.27 2.97
CA TYR A 168 -17.55 -3.68 3.90
C TYR A 168 -18.00 -2.27 3.53
N GLY A 169 -17.37 -1.65 2.53
CA GLY A 169 -17.65 -0.28 2.12
C GLY A 169 -17.17 0.75 3.14
N MET A 170 -17.44 2.00 2.82
CA MET A 170 -17.18 3.15 3.70
C MET A 170 -18.53 3.72 4.13
N THR A 171 -18.67 4.03 5.43
CA THR A 171 -19.82 4.80 5.91
C THR A 171 -19.74 6.22 5.36
N PRO A 172 -20.89 6.84 4.97
CA PRO A 172 -20.94 8.21 4.47
C PRO A 172 -20.38 9.22 5.47
#